data_48135219567120c8543adea314af6bb5
#
_entry.id   48135219567120c8543adea314af6bb5
#
_cell.length_a   1.000
_cell.length_b   1.000
_cell.length_c   1.000
_cell.angle_alpha   90.00
_cell.angle_beta   90.00
_cell.angle_gamma   90.00
#
_symmetry.space_group_name_H-M   'P 1'
#
loop_
_entity.id
_entity.type
_entity.pdbx_description
1 polymer ?
#
loop_
_entity_poly.entity_id
_entity_poly.type
_entity_poly.pdbx_seq_one_letter_code
_entity_poly.pdbx_strand_id
1 'polypeptide(L)'
;MRRLWEQEYTLIGRLKKIAGLSKKITAEELEEWQELVYNSCSLCGRCSMVCPVGNDIVYMIRKMREGMSAAGYAPEGLIGASTRAVEIGSPMGVTIKAVEAQVKHAEKDLGFEIPMDAEGAEYLVLMSSMEIMNYPEYLQAVAKIMQQAGKSWTISSEAFEATNAGIQIGASDIARVLVQRIVDAAEKLKVKTVISPECGHAYTAIRWEGANLVGRPFDFKVQHILEVLDELREQGLLKTEGIDDSRMTFHDPCQLVRRGGVVEQPRNLLKMVASDFVEMKDHGMMNWCCGAGGGVSANEDAHELKITSFNRKKKQLDELKVDALVTACANCRIQLEEGLEENEMDLPVLGLTEMLAEHLVTEQPGKEE
;
A
#
# COMPACT_ATOMS: atom_id res chain seq x y z
N MET A 1 28.83 -4.53 0.48
CA MET A 1 28.84 -3.16 -0.15
C MET A 1 30.25 -2.60 -0.30
N ARG A 2 31.01 -2.33 0.76
CA ARG A 2 32.38 -1.78 0.65
C ARG A 2 33.30 -2.59 -0.28
N ARG A 3 33.32 -3.93 -0.16
CA ARG A 3 34.13 -4.81 -1.00
C ARG A 3 33.78 -4.75 -2.48
N LEU A 4 32.48 -4.69 -2.84
CA LEU A 4 32.03 -4.55 -4.23
C LEU A 4 32.44 -3.18 -4.78
N TRP A 5 32.25 -2.11 -3.99
CA TRP A 5 32.69 -0.78 -4.39
C TRP A 5 34.20 -0.71 -4.63
N GLU A 6 35.01 -1.29 -3.72
CA GLU A 6 36.46 -1.35 -3.88
C GLU A 6 36.89 -2.10 -5.16
N GLN A 7 36.14 -3.15 -5.56
CA GLN A 7 36.44 -3.91 -6.78
C GLN A 7 36.08 -3.17 -8.06
N GLU A 8 35.02 -2.39 -8.07
CA GLU A 8 34.49 -1.77 -9.29
C GLU A 8 34.98 -0.33 -9.51
N TYR A 9 35.17 0.41 -8.42
CA TYR A 9 35.41 1.85 -8.49
C TYR A 9 36.83 2.29 -8.16
N THR A 10 37.67 1.39 -7.64
CA THR A 10 39.08 1.71 -7.43
C THR A 10 39.95 1.15 -8.57
N LEU A 11 41.01 1.88 -8.92
CA LEU A 11 41.98 1.43 -9.92
C LEU A 11 42.60 0.06 -9.54
N ILE A 12 42.95 -0.10 -8.27
CA ILE A 12 43.51 -1.35 -7.70
C ILE A 12 42.46 -2.47 -7.77
N GLY A 13 41.21 -2.20 -7.47
CA GLY A 13 40.11 -3.16 -7.59
C GLY A 13 39.91 -3.66 -9.02
N ARG A 14 39.92 -2.74 -10.01
CA ARG A 14 39.83 -3.08 -11.44
C ARG A 14 41.02 -3.91 -11.91
N LEU A 15 42.23 -3.58 -11.49
CA LEU A 15 43.43 -4.35 -11.81
C LEU A 15 43.36 -5.75 -11.20
N LYS A 16 42.93 -5.90 -9.95
CA LYS A 16 42.71 -7.20 -9.32
C LYS A 16 41.66 -8.03 -10.06
N LYS A 17 40.57 -7.40 -10.52
CA LYS A 17 39.51 -8.06 -11.31
C LYS A 17 40.07 -8.60 -12.62
N ILE A 18 40.85 -7.80 -13.36
CA ILE A 18 41.53 -8.22 -14.61
C ILE A 18 42.51 -9.35 -14.35
N ALA A 19 43.24 -9.30 -13.25
CA ALA A 19 44.22 -10.33 -12.87
C ALA A 19 43.58 -11.60 -12.27
N GLY A 20 42.25 -11.70 -12.17
CA GLY A 20 41.56 -12.83 -11.53
C GLY A 20 41.73 -12.92 -10.03
N LEU A 21 42.27 -11.86 -9.38
CA LEU A 21 42.56 -11.78 -7.93
C LEU A 21 41.41 -11.15 -7.13
N SER A 22 40.25 -10.88 -7.78
CA SER A 22 39.08 -10.38 -7.07
C SER A 22 38.53 -11.43 -6.13
N LYS A 23 38.18 -11.03 -4.91
CA LYS A 23 37.48 -11.91 -3.98
C LYS A 23 36.08 -12.20 -4.53
N LYS A 24 35.76 -13.46 -4.76
CA LYS A 24 34.41 -13.88 -5.17
C LYS A 24 33.46 -13.70 -3.99
N ILE A 25 32.21 -13.34 -4.29
CA ILE A 25 31.11 -13.37 -3.34
C ILE A 25 30.81 -14.83 -3.01
N THR A 26 30.74 -15.17 -1.74
CA THR A 26 30.43 -16.53 -1.29
C THR A 26 28.92 -16.74 -1.15
N ALA A 27 28.47 -18.00 -1.12
CA ALA A 27 27.07 -18.33 -0.86
C ALA A 27 26.62 -17.79 0.51
N GLU A 28 27.45 -17.93 1.54
CA GLU A 28 27.18 -17.39 2.88
C GLU A 28 26.96 -15.86 2.87
N GLU A 29 27.80 -15.12 2.12
CA GLU A 29 27.61 -13.65 1.98
C GLU A 29 26.29 -13.31 1.26
N LEU A 30 25.82 -14.15 0.34
CA LEU A 30 24.52 -13.96 -0.33
C LEU A 30 23.36 -14.29 0.60
N GLU A 31 23.45 -15.33 1.41
CA GLU A 31 22.45 -15.67 2.44
C GLU A 31 22.36 -14.55 3.51
N GLU A 32 23.48 -14.03 4.00
CA GLU A 32 23.48 -12.85 4.90
C GLU A 32 22.80 -11.64 4.25
N TRP A 33 22.98 -11.43 2.96
CA TRP A 33 22.34 -10.31 2.26
C TRP A 33 20.85 -10.56 2.02
N GLN A 34 20.45 -11.79 1.75
CA GLN A 34 19.03 -12.17 1.65
C GLN A 34 18.33 -11.88 2.98
N GLU A 35 18.91 -12.33 4.09
CA GLU A 35 18.42 -12.04 5.43
C GLU A 35 18.25 -10.54 5.66
N LEU A 36 19.28 -9.75 5.37
CA LEU A 36 19.26 -8.30 5.59
C LEU A 36 18.23 -7.58 4.74
N VAL A 37 18.10 -7.93 3.44
CA VAL A 37 17.32 -7.11 2.50
C VAL A 37 15.87 -7.58 2.36
N TYR A 38 15.56 -8.86 2.64
CA TYR A 38 14.21 -9.40 2.53
C TYR A 38 13.62 -9.78 3.88
N ASN A 39 14.32 -10.57 4.71
CA ASN A 39 13.74 -11.11 5.93
C ASN A 39 13.69 -10.07 7.05
N SER A 40 14.68 -9.18 7.11
CA SER A 40 14.80 -8.14 8.15
C SER A 40 14.41 -6.73 7.69
N CYS A 41 13.82 -6.57 6.49
CA CYS A 41 13.49 -5.24 5.95
C CYS A 41 12.13 -5.17 5.25
N SER A 42 11.22 -4.39 5.83
CA SER A 42 9.90 -4.07 5.26
C SER A 42 9.88 -2.86 4.31
N LEU A 43 11.01 -2.33 3.90
CA LEU A 43 11.15 -1.10 3.09
C LEU A 43 10.45 0.13 3.69
N CYS A 44 10.24 0.19 4.98
CA CYS A 44 9.43 1.22 5.64
C CYS A 44 10.05 2.64 5.63
N GLY A 45 11.34 2.78 5.39
CA GLY A 45 12.01 4.08 5.26
C GLY A 45 12.39 4.78 6.55
N ARG A 46 12.08 4.25 7.74
CA ARG A 46 12.44 4.91 9.01
C ARG A 46 13.95 5.10 9.16
N CYS A 47 14.74 4.11 8.74
CA CYS A 47 16.20 4.19 8.78
C CYS A 47 16.78 5.34 7.93
N SER A 48 16.17 5.66 6.78
CA SER A 48 16.55 6.83 5.96
C SER A 48 16.23 8.13 6.69
N MET A 49 15.07 8.22 7.37
CA MET A 49 14.66 9.42 8.12
C MET A 49 15.59 9.74 9.31
N VAL A 50 16.05 8.72 10.02
CA VAL A 50 16.90 8.92 11.21
C VAL A 50 18.40 8.84 10.90
N CYS A 51 18.79 8.72 9.64
CA CYS A 51 20.18 8.63 9.25
C CYS A 51 20.92 9.97 9.50
N PRO A 52 21.92 10.03 10.40
CA PRO A 52 22.57 11.29 10.74
C PRO A 52 23.40 11.88 9.61
N VAL A 53 23.71 11.10 8.59
CA VAL A 53 24.48 11.53 7.40
C VAL A 53 23.59 11.66 6.15
N GLY A 54 22.27 11.52 6.29
CA GLY A 54 21.29 11.73 5.21
C GLY A 54 21.30 10.68 4.11
N ASN A 55 21.80 9.45 4.36
CA ASN A 55 21.76 8.38 3.38
C ASN A 55 20.33 7.86 3.19
N ASP A 56 19.90 7.69 1.93
CA ASP A 56 18.67 6.94 1.63
C ASP A 56 18.95 5.42 1.71
N ILE A 57 18.79 4.89 2.91
CA ILE A 57 19.05 3.47 3.18
C ILE A 57 18.05 2.57 2.44
N VAL A 58 16.79 3.02 2.28
CA VAL A 58 15.78 2.25 1.53
C VAL A 58 16.18 2.11 0.07
N TYR A 59 16.68 3.19 -0.54
CA TYR A 59 17.19 3.12 -1.91
C TYR A 59 18.35 2.11 -2.02
N MET A 60 19.27 2.11 -1.06
CA MET A 60 20.37 1.15 -1.03
C MET A 60 19.86 -0.30 -0.92
N ILE A 61 18.91 -0.57 -0.02
CA ILE A 61 18.28 -1.90 0.11
C ILE A 61 17.58 -2.31 -1.18
N ARG A 62 16.83 -1.41 -1.81
CA ARG A 62 16.17 -1.70 -3.10
C ARG A 62 17.18 -2.06 -4.18
N LYS A 63 18.30 -1.35 -4.27
CA LYS A 63 19.40 -1.69 -5.21
C LYS A 63 20.05 -3.04 -4.88
N MET A 64 20.15 -3.40 -3.61
CA MET A 64 20.59 -4.74 -3.24
C MET A 64 19.56 -5.80 -3.65
N ARG A 65 18.25 -5.57 -3.44
CA ARG A 65 17.19 -6.47 -3.90
C ARG A 65 17.23 -6.68 -5.42
N GLU A 66 17.48 -5.62 -6.21
CA GLU A 66 17.66 -5.74 -7.67
C GLU A 66 18.78 -6.73 -8.02
N GLY A 67 19.92 -6.61 -7.37
CA GLY A 67 21.04 -7.55 -7.55
C GLY A 67 20.73 -8.96 -7.08
N MET A 68 20.06 -9.11 -5.94
CA MET A 68 19.70 -10.41 -5.38
C MET A 68 18.64 -11.13 -6.23
N SER A 69 17.60 -10.40 -6.65
CA SER A 69 16.55 -10.93 -7.55
C SER A 69 17.14 -11.39 -8.88
N ALA A 70 18.00 -10.58 -9.49
CA ALA A 70 18.68 -10.94 -10.74
C ALA A 70 19.63 -12.15 -10.61
N ALA A 71 20.16 -12.38 -9.41
CA ALA A 71 21.02 -13.53 -9.09
C ALA A 71 20.23 -14.78 -8.64
N GLY A 72 18.90 -14.72 -8.58
CA GLY A 72 18.04 -15.83 -8.17
C GLY A 72 17.94 -16.06 -6.64
N TYR A 73 18.30 -15.04 -5.84
CA TYR A 73 18.25 -15.10 -4.37
C TYR A 73 17.05 -14.35 -3.76
N ALA A 74 15.99 -14.09 -4.53
CA ALA A 74 14.75 -13.59 -3.95
C ALA A 74 13.97 -14.74 -3.27
N PRO A 75 13.21 -14.46 -2.18
CA PRO A 75 12.37 -15.45 -1.53
C PRO A 75 11.32 -16.05 -2.48
N GLU A 76 11.07 -17.36 -2.36
CA GLU A 76 10.17 -18.10 -3.25
C GLU A 76 8.74 -17.52 -3.25
N GLY A 77 8.22 -17.15 -2.09
CA GLY A 77 6.90 -16.51 -1.98
C GLY A 77 6.79 -15.21 -2.77
N LEU A 78 7.86 -14.39 -2.78
CA LEU A 78 7.92 -13.17 -3.59
C LEU A 78 8.05 -13.44 -5.08
N ILE A 79 8.80 -14.47 -5.47
CA ILE A 79 8.89 -14.93 -6.87
C ILE A 79 7.49 -15.36 -7.33
N GLY A 80 6.80 -16.21 -6.55
CA GLY A 80 5.45 -16.66 -6.85
C GLY A 80 4.43 -15.52 -6.95
N ALA A 81 4.47 -14.57 -6.00
CA ALA A 81 3.60 -13.38 -6.03
C ALA A 81 3.86 -12.51 -7.26
N SER A 82 5.13 -12.30 -7.63
CA SER A 82 5.52 -11.51 -8.80
C SER A 82 5.09 -12.17 -10.11
N THR A 83 5.24 -13.50 -10.21
CA THR A 83 4.81 -14.29 -11.38
C THR A 83 3.29 -14.19 -11.54
N ARG A 84 2.51 -14.44 -10.48
CA ARG A 84 1.04 -14.31 -10.52
C ARG A 84 0.60 -12.89 -10.90
N ALA A 85 1.26 -11.86 -10.35
CA ALA A 85 0.94 -10.48 -10.70
C ALA A 85 1.10 -10.18 -12.20
N VAL A 86 2.15 -10.72 -12.83
CA VAL A 86 2.36 -10.57 -14.28
C VAL A 86 1.34 -11.37 -15.09
N GLU A 87 1.09 -12.64 -14.74
CA GLU A 87 0.26 -13.57 -15.51
C GLU A 87 -1.24 -13.30 -15.36
N ILE A 88 -1.71 -13.03 -14.12
CA ILE A 88 -3.13 -12.95 -13.79
C ILE A 88 -3.57 -11.52 -13.46
N GLY A 89 -2.62 -10.62 -13.16
CA GLY A 89 -2.91 -9.24 -12.73
C GLY A 89 -2.94 -9.04 -11.22
N SER A 90 -2.81 -10.10 -10.43
CA SER A 90 -2.90 -10.06 -8.96
C SER A 90 -1.81 -10.92 -8.32
N PRO A 91 -1.02 -10.39 -7.37
CA PRO A 91 0.00 -11.17 -6.65
C PRO A 91 -0.60 -12.29 -5.80
N MET A 92 -1.85 -12.15 -5.37
CA MET A 92 -2.58 -13.15 -4.58
C MET A 92 -3.41 -14.11 -5.45
N GLY A 93 -3.41 -13.94 -6.79
CA GLY A 93 -4.15 -14.79 -7.72
C GLY A 93 -5.64 -14.46 -7.83
N VAL A 94 -6.06 -13.27 -7.41
CA VAL A 94 -7.43 -12.79 -7.63
C VAL A 94 -7.67 -12.65 -9.13
N THR A 95 -8.73 -13.26 -9.63
CA THR A 95 -9.11 -13.19 -11.04
C THR A 95 -10.18 -12.14 -11.27
N ILE A 96 -10.30 -11.65 -12.50
CA ILE A 96 -11.38 -10.71 -12.86
C ILE A 96 -12.77 -11.29 -12.56
N LYS A 97 -12.98 -12.59 -12.70
CA LYS A 97 -14.25 -13.23 -12.35
C LYS A 97 -14.59 -13.10 -10.87
N ALA A 98 -13.59 -13.15 -10.00
CA ALA A 98 -13.81 -12.93 -8.56
C ALA A 98 -14.21 -11.47 -8.29
N VAL A 99 -13.57 -10.52 -8.98
CA VAL A 99 -13.93 -9.09 -8.90
C VAL A 99 -15.35 -8.84 -9.41
N GLU A 100 -15.71 -9.40 -10.57
CA GLU A 100 -17.08 -9.29 -11.11
C GLU A 100 -18.15 -9.89 -10.17
N ALA A 101 -17.82 -10.99 -9.48
CA ALA A 101 -18.70 -11.58 -8.49
C ALA A 101 -18.86 -10.68 -7.25
N GLN A 102 -17.78 -10.07 -6.79
CA GLN A 102 -17.81 -9.11 -5.69
C GLN A 102 -18.60 -7.85 -6.05
N VAL A 103 -18.41 -7.32 -7.26
CA VAL A 103 -19.18 -6.19 -7.79
C VAL A 103 -20.67 -6.49 -7.76
N LYS A 104 -21.10 -7.64 -8.31
CA LYS A 104 -22.51 -8.07 -8.30
C LYS A 104 -23.09 -8.23 -6.90
N HIS A 105 -22.27 -8.70 -5.95
CA HIS A 105 -22.70 -8.80 -4.56
C HIS A 105 -22.89 -7.41 -3.94
N ALA A 106 -21.93 -6.52 -4.14
CA ALA A 106 -22.00 -5.16 -3.66
C ALA A 106 -23.19 -4.38 -4.26
N GLU A 107 -23.44 -4.51 -5.58
CA GLU A 107 -24.60 -3.90 -6.26
C GLU A 107 -25.94 -4.35 -5.66
N LYS A 108 -26.06 -5.65 -5.33
CA LYS A 108 -27.25 -6.19 -4.70
C LYS A 108 -27.50 -5.57 -3.32
N ASP A 109 -26.42 -5.40 -2.52
CA ASP A 109 -26.53 -4.84 -1.18
C ASP A 109 -26.78 -3.33 -1.22
N LEU A 110 -26.19 -2.63 -2.19
CA LEU A 110 -26.29 -1.19 -2.34
C LEU A 110 -27.58 -0.73 -3.05
N GLY A 111 -28.14 -1.57 -3.93
CA GLY A 111 -29.31 -1.24 -4.71
C GLY A 111 -29.03 -0.33 -5.92
N PHE A 112 -27.77 -0.14 -6.30
CA PHE A 112 -27.35 0.59 -7.50
C PHE A 112 -26.14 -0.06 -8.17
N GLU A 113 -25.91 0.25 -9.44
CA GLU A 113 -24.85 -0.35 -10.26
C GLU A 113 -23.48 0.26 -9.92
N ILE A 114 -22.45 -0.59 -9.93
CA ILE A 114 -21.03 -0.21 -9.83
C ILE A 114 -20.43 -0.20 -11.24
N PRO A 115 -20.00 0.95 -11.77
CA PRO A 115 -19.55 1.06 -13.15
C PRO A 115 -18.23 0.31 -13.38
N MET A 116 -18.23 -0.54 -14.39
CA MET A 116 -17.05 -1.26 -14.86
C MET A 116 -16.75 -0.90 -16.32
N ASP A 117 -15.50 -0.57 -16.61
CA ASP A 117 -15.00 -0.18 -17.93
C ASP A 117 -15.77 1.02 -18.57
N ALA A 118 -16.28 1.94 -17.75
CA ALA A 118 -16.97 3.13 -18.21
C ALA A 118 -15.97 4.17 -18.77
N GLU A 119 -16.02 4.39 -20.09
CA GLU A 119 -15.17 5.36 -20.78
C GLU A 119 -15.57 6.81 -20.41
N GLY A 120 -14.59 7.68 -20.19
CA GLY A 120 -14.80 9.09 -19.88
C GLY A 120 -15.16 9.38 -18.42
N ALA A 121 -15.12 8.39 -17.55
CA ALA A 121 -15.29 8.60 -16.11
C ALA A 121 -14.21 9.54 -15.56
N GLU A 122 -14.54 10.30 -14.51
CA GLU A 122 -13.58 11.17 -13.84
C GLU A 122 -12.49 10.37 -13.14
N TYR A 123 -12.87 9.26 -12.50
CA TYR A 123 -11.96 8.43 -11.70
C TYR A 123 -11.92 6.98 -12.18
N LEU A 124 -10.71 6.41 -12.24
CA LEU A 124 -10.47 4.97 -12.26
C LEU A 124 -10.09 4.54 -10.82
N VAL A 125 -10.93 3.75 -10.19
CA VAL A 125 -10.68 3.22 -8.85
C VAL A 125 -9.97 1.87 -8.97
N LEU A 126 -8.80 1.79 -8.35
CA LEU A 126 -8.06 0.54 -8.20
C LEU A 126 -8.30 -0.05 -6.82
N MET A 127 -8.12 -1.35 -6.71
CA MET A 127 -8.16 -2.09 -5.46
C MET A 127 -6.83 -2.78 -5.22
N SER A 128 -6.62 -3.30 -4.02
CA SER A 128 -5.55 -4.25 -3.74
C SER A 128 -6.13 -5.66 -3.57
N SER A 129 -5.32 -6.68 -3.85
CA SER A 129 -5.75 -8.06 -3.60
C SER A 129 -6.17 -8.30 -2.16
N MET A 130 -5.57 -7.57 -1.21
CA MET A 130 -5.89 -7.69 0.22
C MET A 130 -7.28 -7.15 0.52
N GLU A 131 -7.67 -6.01 -0.07
CA GLU A 131 -9.04 -5.48 0.05
C GLU A 131 -10.05 -6.42 -0.57
N ILE A 132 -9.78 -6.90 -1.80
CA ILE A 132 -10.70 -7.80 -2.50
C ILE A 132 -10.97 -9.08 -1.70
N MET A 133 -9.92 -9.64 -1.08
CA MET A 133 -10.03 -10.94 -0.40
C MET A 133 -10.53 -10.85 1.04
N ASN A 134 -10.13 -9.82 1.78
CA ASN A 134 -10.33 -9.77 3.22
C ASN A 134 -11.31 -8.67 3.67
N TYR A 135 -11.50 -7.62 2.85
CA TYR A 135 -12.32 -6.45 3.20
C TYR A 135 -13.23 -6.07 2.03
N PRO A 136 -14.18 -6.95 1.63
CA PRO A 136 -15.07 -6.70 0.49
C PRO A 136 -15.95 -5.45 0.69
N GLU A 137 -16.17 -5.02 1.92
CA GLU A 137 -16.86 -3.79 2.29
C GLU A 137 -16.17 -2.51 1.80
N TYR A 138 -14.86 -2.57 1.52
CA TYR A 138 -14.12 -1.44 0.96
C TYR A 138 -14.72 -0.95 -0.37
N LEU A 139 -15.05 -1.87 -1.28
CA LEU A 139 -15.70 -1.53 -2.56
C LEU A 139 -17.06 -0.87 -2.35
N GLN A 140 -17.85 -1.38 -1.39
CA GLN A 140 -19.14 -0.80 -1.04
C GLN A 140 -18.98 0.61 -0.45
N ALA A 141 -17.98 0.80 0.41
CA ALA A 141 -17.67 2.10 1.00
C ALA A 141 -17.31 3.13 -0.08
N VAL A 142 -16.42 2.80 -1.00
CA VAL A 142 -16.05 3.66 -2.13
C VAL A 142 -17.29 3.98 -2.98
N ALA A 143 -18.12 2.99 -3.31
CA ALA A 143 -19.31 3.19 -4.11
C ALA A 143 -20.32 4.15 -3.45
N LYS A 144 -20.58 4.00 -2.14
CA LYS A 144 -21.43 4.91 -1.36
C LYS A 144 -20.91 6.35 -1.38
N ILE A 145 -19.60 6.51 -1.16
CA ILE A 145 -18.95 7.83 -1.13
C ILE A 145 -19.04 8.51 -2.49
N MET A 146 -18.71 7.79 -3.56
CA MET A 146 -18.77 8.34 -4.92
C MET A 146 -20.19 8.68 -5.34
N GLN A 147 -21.18 7.88 -4.93
CA GLN A 147 -22.60 8.15 -5.12
C GLN A 147 -23.04 9.43 -4.41
N GLN A 148 -22.72 9.58 -3.13
CA GLN A 148 -23.04 10.78 -2.35
C GLN A 148 -22.38 12.03 -2.96
N ALA A 149 -21.12 11.92 -3.36
CA ALA A 149 -20.36 13.02 -3.94
C ALA A 149 -20.76 13.38 -5.38
N GLY A 150 -21.63 12.58 -6.01
CA GLY A 150 -22.05 12.78 -7.42
C GLY A 150 -20.90 12.67 -8.40
N LYS A 151 -19.89 11.84 -8.11
CA LYS A 151 -18.70 11.68 -8.94
C LYS A 151 -18.82 10.50 -9.89
N SER A 152 -18.43 10.70 -11.16
CA SER A 152 -18.34 9.61 -12.12
C SER A 152 -17.04 8.84 -11.92
N TRP A 153 -17.13 7.53 -11.82
CA TRP A 153 -16.00 6.64 -11.57
C TRP A 153 -16.21 5.31 -12.26
N THR A 154 -15.15 4.51 -12.33
CA THR A 154 -15.20 3.16 -12.89
C THR A 154 -14.13 2.28 -12.27
N ILE A 155 -14.34 0.96 -12.35
CA ILE A 155 -13.31 -0.06 -12.15
C ILE A 155 -12.91 -0.55 -13.54
N SER A 156 -11.66 -1.02 -13.71
CA SER A 156 -11.24 -1.66 -14.96
C SER A 156 -11.21 -3.17 -14.84
N SER A 157 -11.76 -3.87 -15.83
CA SER A 157 -11.62 -5.32 -15.95
C SER A 157 -10.20 -5.76 -16.35
N GLU A 158 -9.42 -4.86 -16.95
CA GLU A 158 -8.04 -5.13 -17.40
C GLU A 158 -6.99 -4.77 -16.34
N ALA A 159 -7.28 -3.80 -15.47
CA ALA A 159 -6.38 -3.32 -14.43
C ALA A 159 -7.13 -2.95 -13.15
N PHE A 160 -7.61 -3.93 -12.43
CA PHE A 160 -8.34 -3.73 -11.18
C PHE A 160 -7.44 -3.69 -9.95
N GLU A 161 -6.24 -4.25 -10.05
CA GLU A 161 -5.33 -4.47 -8.93
C GLU A 161 -4.07 -3.58 -9.07
N ALA A 162 -3.64 -2.98 -7.95
CA ALA A 162 -2.61 -1.95 -7.95
C ALA A 162 -1.29 -2.35 -7.26
N THR A 163 -1.23 -3.51 -6.59
CA THR A 163 -0.04 -3.91 -5.82
C THR A 163 1.15 -4.19 -6.74
N ASN A 164 2.24 -3.48 -6.54
CA ASN A 164 3.43 -3.66 -7.37
C ASN A 164 4.44 -4.63 -6.71
N ALA A 165 4.28 -5.92 -7.01
CA ALA A 165 5.18 -6.98 -6.55
C ALA A 165 6.60 -6.84 -7.13
N GLY A 166 6.76 -6.22 -8.30
CA GLY A 166 8.06 -5.99 -8.93
C GLY A 166 8.96 -5.07 -8.12
N ILE A 167 8.40 -4.01 -7.51
CA ILE A 167 9.14 -3.15 -6.58
C ILE A 167 9.53 -3.91 -5.32
N GLN A 168 8.65 -4.76 -4.82
CA GLN A 168 8.88 -5.51 -3.59
C GLN A 168 9.99 -6.54 -3.74
N ILE A 169 10.02 -7.26 -4.85
CA ILE A 169 11.06 -8.25 -5.13
C ILE A 169 12.38 -7.62 -5.62
N GLY A 170 12.34 -6.40 -6.17
CA GLY A 170 13.48 -5.73 -6.78
C GLY A 170 13.65 -6.04 -8.27
N ALA A 171 12.56 -6.27 -9.01
CA ALA A 171 12.56 -6.52 -10.46
C ALA A 171 11.90 -5.34 -11.19
N SER A 172 12.72 -4.45 -11.74
CA SER A 172 12.24 -3.22 -12.40
C SER A 172 11.47 -3.48 -13.70
N ASP A 173 11.74 -4.57 -14.39
CA ASP A 173 11.01 -5.04 -15.56
C ASP A 173 9.59 -5.48 -15.20
N ILE A 174 9.42 -6.26 -14.12
CA ILE A 174 8.12 -6.63 -13.59
C ILE A 174 7.38 -5.39 -13.10
N ALA A 175 8.07 -4.51 -12.34
CA ALA A 175 7.48 -3.27 -11.84
C ALA A 175 6.90 -2.42 -12.97
N ARG A 176 7.62 -2.32 -14.09
CA ARG A 176 7.17 -1.61 -15.29
C ARG A 176 5.94 -2.25 -15.93
N VAL A 177 5.92 -3.57 -16.09
CA VAL A 177 4.77 -4.28 -16.67
C VAL A 177 3.48 -4.01 -15.87
N LEU A 178 3.57 -4.05 -14.54
CA LEU A 178 2.41 -3.82 -13.67
C LEU A 178 1.91 -2.37 -13.74
N VAL A 179 2.80 -1.39 -13.74
CA VAL A 179 2.40 0.02 -13.91
C VAL A 179 1.86 0.28 -15.31
N GLN A 180 2.50 -0.28 -16.37
CA GLN A 180 2.05 -0.10 -17.75
C GLN A 180 0.60 -0.58 -17.94
N ARG A 181 0.23 -1.72 -17.34
CA ARG A 181 -1.16 -2.23 -17.38
C ARG A 181 -2.18 -1.20 -16.85
N ILE A 182 -1.85 -0.54 -15.73
CA ILE A 182 -2.71 0.50 -15.16
C ILE A 182 -2.78 1.73 -16.09
N VAL A 183 -1.64 2.13 -16.64
CA VAL A 183 -1.56 3.27 -17.56
C VAL A 183 -2.37 3.01 -18.83
N ASP A 184 -2.24 1.83 -19.43
CA ASP A 184 -2.99 1.44 -20.61
C ASP A 184 -4.50 1.45 -20.37
N ALA A 185 -4.95 0.93 -19.22
CA ALA A 185 -6.35 0.96 -18.84
C ALA A 185 -6.86 2.38 -18.61
N ALA A 186 -6.10 3.22 -17.90
CA ALA A 186 -6.48 4.61 -17.63
C ALA A 186 -6.61 5.43 -18.93
N GLU A 187 -5.68 5.27 -19.86
CA GLU A 187 -5.68 5.94 -21.16
C GLU A 187 -6.81 5.41 -22.07
N LYS A 188 -7.03 4.09 -22.09
CA LYS A 188 -8.12 3.47 -22.83
C LYS A 188 -9.49 3.96 -22.37
N LEU A 189 -9.67 4.06 -21.05
CA LEU A 189 -10.91 4.55 -20.43
C LEU A 189 -11.00 6.08 -20.39
N LYS A 190 -9.95 6.79 -20.80
CA LYS A 190 -9.89 8.27 -20.84
C LYS A 190 -10.23 8.93 -19.51
N VAL A 191 -9.79 8.34 -18.40
CA VAL A 191 -10.06 8.87 -17.06
C VAL A 191 -9.15 10.06 -16.76
N LYS A 192 -9.59 10.95 -15.86
CA LYS A 192 -8.80 12.13 -15.44
C LYS A 192 -7.88 11.81 -14.27
N THR A 193 -8.29 10.91 -13.41
CA THR A 193 -7.57 10.55 -12.19
C THR A 193 -7.64 9.05 -11.93
N VAL A 194 -6.49 8.46 -11.62
CA VAL A 194 -6.39 7.09 -11.10
C VAL A 194 -6.33 7.17 -9.58
N ILE A 195 -7.26 6.52 -8.91
CA ILE A 195 -7.30 6.41 -7.45
C ILE A 195 -6.58 5.14 -7.02
N SER A 196 -5.49 5.30 -6.27
CA SER A 196 -4.83 4.20 -5.59
C SER A 196 -5.63 3.80 -4.35
N PRO A 197 -5.81 2.49 -4.09
CA PRO A 197 -6.54 1.98 -2.92
C PRO A 197 -5.82 2.31 -1.60
N GLU A 198 -6.35 1.85 -0.48
CA GLU A 198 -5.68 1.87 0.82
C GLU A 198 -4.43 0.96 0.82
N CYS A 199 -3.50 1.30 -0.04
CA CYS A 199 -2.21 0.62 -0.21
C CYS A 199 -1.10 1.61 -0.56
N GLY A 200 -0.30 2.00 0.43
CA GLY A 200 0.78 2.96 0.21
C GLY A 200 1.86 2.47 -0.77
N HIS A 201 2.09 1.15 -0.91
CA HIS A 201 3.01 0.62 -1.92
C HIS A 201 2.48 0.79 -3.34
N ALA A 202 1.20 0.56 -3.57
CA ALA A 202 0.55 0.81 -4.85
C ALA A 202 0.64 2.29 -5.21
N TYR A 203 0.28 3.16 -4.27
CA TYR A 203 0.34 4.60 -4.45
C TYR A 203 1.74 5.09 -4.84
N THR A 204 2.77 4.72 -4.08
CA THR A 204 4.14 5.14 -4.38
C THR A 204 4.66 4.58 -5.70
N ALA A 205 4.28 3.35 -6.04
CA ALA A 205 4.67 2.72 -7.31
C ALA A 205 4.12 3.46 -8.53
N ILE A 206 2.86 3.88 -8.49
CA ILE A 206 2.21 4.56 -9.63
C ILE A 206 2.53 6.06 -9.61
N ARG A 207 2.33 6.71 -8.45
CA ARG A 207 2.43 8.18 -8.32
C ARG A 207 3.85 8.70 -8.46
N TRP A 208 4.81 8.07 -7.79
CA TRP A 208 6.17 8.60 -7.68
C TRP A 208 7.18 7.90 -8.59
N GLU A 209 6.96 6.63 -8.91
CA GLU A 209 7.89 5.85 -9.72
C GLU A 209 7.35 5.56 -11.11
N GLY A 210 6.03 5.63 -11.30
CA GLY A 210 5.36 5.15 -12.50
C GLY A 210 5.86 5.80 -13.80
N ALA A 211 5.99 7.12 -13.83
CA ALA A 211 6.47 7.83 -15.02
C ALA A 211 7.91 7.41 -15.40
N ASN A 212 8.77 7.15 -14.41
CA ASN A 212 10.13 6.66 -14.66
C ASN A 212 10.14 5.20 -15.12
N LEU A 213 9.26 4.36 -14.57
CA LEU A 213 9.13 2.95 -14.95
C LEU A 213 8.63 2.81 -16.40
N VAL A 214 7.63 3.59 -16.78
CA VAL A 214 7.04 3.58 -18.12
C VAL A 214 7.87 4.37 -19.15
N GLY A 215 8.69 5.33 -18.67
CA GLY A 215 9.56 6.17 -19.49
C GLY A 215 8.88 7.42 -20.07
N ARG A 216 7.70 7.78 -19.58
CA ARG A 216 6.96 8.99 -19.98
C ARG A 216 6.04 9.49 -18.88
N PRO A 217 5.68 10.80 -18.86
CA PRO A 217 4.63 11.30 -17.99
C PRO A 217 3.26 10.73 -18.36
N PHE A 218 2.30 10.86 -17.45
CA PHE A 218 0.91 10.47 -17.62
C PHE A 218 0.05 11.70 -17.92
N ASP A 219 -0.99 11.54 -18.75
CA ASP A 219 -1.98 12.58 -19.06
C ASP A 219 -3.13 12.62 -18.03
N PHE A 220 -3.03 11.82 -16.98
CA PHE A 220 -3.96 11.74 -15.85
C PHE A 220 -3.24 11.97 -14.52
N LYS A 221 -4.01 12.33 -13.48
CA LYS A 221 -3.51 12.42 -12.11
C LYS A 221 -3.48 11.04 -11.44
N VAL A 222 -2.62 10.87 -10.45
CA VAL A 222 -2.64 9.73 -9.54
C VAL A 222 -2.79 10.25 -8.12
N GLN A 223 -3.84 9.82 -7.43
CA GLN A 223 -4.13 10.20 -6.04
C GLN A 223 -4.39 8.96 -5.19
N HIS A 224 -4.05 9.04 -3.92
CA HIS A 224 -4.49 8.04 -2.95
C HIS A 224 -5.96 8.28 -2.62
N ILE A 225 -6.72 7.24 -2.28
CA ILE A 225 -8.14 7.41 -1.93
C ILE A 225 -8.33 8.48 -0.86
N LEU A 226 -7.50 8.55 0.18
CA LEU A 226 -7.61 9.56 1.23
C LEU A 226 -7.37 11.00 0.75
N GLU A 227 -6.57 11.21 -0.30
CA GLU A 227 -6.43 12.54 -0.90
C GLU A 227 -7.73 12.96 -1.58
N VAL A 228 -8.36 12.02 -2.30
CA VAL A 228 -9.66 12.27 -2.96
C VAL A 228 -10.75 12.51 -1.91
N LEU A 229 -10.81 11.71 -0.86
CA LEU A 229 -11.80 11.90 0.21
C LEU A 229 -11.63 13.23 0.94
N ASP A 230 -10.39 13.66 1.19
CA ASP A 230 -10.12 14.95 1.83
C ASP A 230 -10.47 16.12 0.89
N GLU A 231 -10.20 16.00 -0.43
CA GLU A 231 -10.67 16.97 -1.43
C GLU A 231 -12.20 17.04 -1.49
N LEU A 232 -12.91 15.91 -1.43
CA LEU A 232 -14.38 15.88 -1.38
C LEU A 232 -14.92 16.53 -0.10
N ARG A 233 -14.25 16.30 1.05
CA ARG A 233 -14.55 16.98 2.32
C ARG A 233 -14.41 18.50 2.18
N GLU A 234 -13.29 18.98 1.60
CA GLU A 234 -13.04 20.42 1.40
C GLU A 234 -14.07 21.07 0.48
N GLN A 235 -14.54 20.32 -0.51
CA GLN A 235 -15.60 20.77 -1.42
C GLN A 235 -17.02 20.69 -0.81
N GLY A 236 -17.17 20.13 0.40
CA GLY A 236 -18.46 19.91 1.05
C GLY A 236 -19.32 18.83 0.39
N LEU A 237 -18.70 17.96 -0.40
CA LEU A 237 -19.33 16.84 -1.10
C LEU A 237 -19.33 15.55 -0.28
N LEU A 238 -18.41 15.41 0.66
CA LEU A 238 -18.40 14.33 1.64
C LEU A 238 -19.09 14.80 2.91
N LYS A 239 -20.29 14.28 3.18
CA LYS A 239 -21.11 14.66 4.34
C LYS A 239 -21.33 13.47 5.25
N THR A 240 -21.00 13.64 6.51
CA THR A 240 -21.18 12.63 7.56
C THR A 240 -22.15 13.09 8.62
N GLU A 241 -22.84 12.15 9.24
CA GLU A 241 -23.70 12.36 10.41
C GLU A 241 -23.36 11.32 11.49
N GLY A 242 -23.58 11.71 12.73
CA GLY A 242 -23.13 10.90 13.86
C GLY A 242 -21.62 11.01 14.08
N ILE A 243 -21.19 10.64 15.26
CA ILE A 243 -19.78 10.62 15.66
C ILE A 243 -19.59 9.38 16.51
N ASP A 244 -18.53 8.63 16.25
CA ASP A 244 -18.13 7.53 17.09
C ASP A 244 -17.44 8.06 18.36
N ASP A 245 -17.95 7.69 19.51
CA ASP A 245 -17.47 8.13 20.82
C ASP A 245 -16.33 7.25 21.36
N SER A 246 -15.97 6.17 20.66
CA SER A 246 -14.86 5.30 21.03
C SER A 246 -13.54 6.06 20.98
N ARG A 247 -12.68 5.78 21.95
CA ARG A 247 -11.33 6.33 21.96
C ARG A 247 -10.48 5.64 20.93
N MET A 248 -10.04 6.37 19.92
CA MET A 248 -9.35 5.83 18.75
C MET A 248 -7.94 6.34 18.58
N THR A 249 -7.11 5.52 17.95
CA THR A 249 -5.79 5.95 17.44
C THR A 249 -5.62 5.54 15.99
N PHE A 250 -4.67 6.18 15.29
CA PHE A 250 -4.40 5.89 13.88
C PHE A 250 -3.02 5.26 13.69
N HIS A 251 -2.97 4.12 12.99
CA HIS A 251 -1.73 3.58 12.50
C HIS A 251 -1.39 4.20 11.14
N ASP A 252 -0.37 5.00 11.10
CA ASP A 252 0.16 5.59 9.86
C ASP A 252 0.83 4.53 8.98
N PRO A 253 0.30 4.18 7.78
CA PRO A 253 0.97 3.28 6.88
C PRO A 253 2.26 3.91 6.35
N CYS A 254 3.40 3.27 6.57
CA CYS A 254 4.71 3.87 6.32
C CYS A 254 4.95 4.30 4.87
N GLN A 255 4.43 3.56 3.90
CA GLN A 255 4.55 3.90 2.49
C GLN A 255 3.63 5.07 2.10
N LEU A 256 2.46 5.16 2.70
CA LEU A 256 1.53 6.25 2.48
C LEU A 256 2.07 7.57 3.05
N VAL A 257 2.51 7.53 4.30
CA VAL A 257 2.94 8.72 5.05
C VAL A 257 4.36 9.12 4.68
N ARG A 258 5.37 8.28 4.96
CA ARG A 258 6.78 8.62 4.78
C ARG A 258 7.21 8.77 3.32
N ARG A 259 6.69 7.92 2.45
CA ARG A 259 7.05 7.93 1.03
C ARG A 259 5.99 8.58 0.16
N GLY A 260 4.74 8.52 0.56
CA GLY A 260 3.61 9.11 -0.17
C GLY A 260 3.37 10.57 0.17
N GLY A 261 3.67 11.01 1.40
CA GLY A 261 3.44 12.38 1.87
C GLY A 261 2.01 12.65 2.35
N VAL A 262 1.15 11.62 2.42
CA VAL A 262 -0.25 11.74 2.86
C VAL A 262 -0.29 11.63 4.39
N VAL A 263 -0.19 12.75 5.09
CA VAL A 263 -0.04 12.84 6.55
C VAL A 263 -1.29 13.45 7.21
N GLU A 264 -1.76 14.57 6.67
CA GLU A 264 -2.85 15.36 7.27
C GLU A 264 -4.23 14.83 6.88
N GLN A 265 -4.36 14.28 5.68
CA GLN A 265 -5.63 13.80 5.14
C GLN A 265 -6.31 12.77 6.06
N PRO A 266 -5.64 11.72 6.58
CA PRO A 266 -6.28 10.80 7.53
C PRO A 266 -6.84 11.50 8.77
N ARG A 267 -6.10 12.50 9.30
CA ARG A 267 -6.50 13.25 10.49
C ARG A 267 -7.69 14.17 10.23
N ASN A 268 -7.73 14.79 9.06
CA ASN A 268 -8.87 15.60 8.65
C ASN A 268 -10.14 14.75 8.52
N LEU A 269 -10.02 13.57 7.93
CA LEU A 269 -11.12 12.64 7.73
C LEU A 269 -11.59 12.03 9.06
N LEU A 270 -10.67 11.62 9.94
CA LEU A 270 -11.01 11.11 11.27
C LEU A 270 -11.81 12.11 12.11
N LYS A 271 -11.47 13.40 12.04
CA LYS A 271 -12.21 14.47 12.74
C LYS A 271 -13.67 14.59 12.32
N MET A 272 -14.06 14.03 11.18
CA MET A 272 -15.45 14.03 10.74
C MET A 272 -16.31 13.00 11.47
N VAL A 273 -15.70 11.91 11.95
CA VAL A 273 -16.42 10.72 12.41
C VAL A 273 -16.00 10.23 13.81
N ALA A 274 -14.90 10.73 14.39
CA ALA A 274 -14.39 10.34 15.69
C ALA A 274 -14.28 11.53 16.64
N SER A 275 -14.85 11.43 17.85
CA SER A 275 -14.81 12.48 18.87
C SER A 275 -13.59 12.41 19.80
N ASP A 276 -13.06 11.23 20.08
CA ASP A 276 -11.90 11.00 20.96
C ASP A 276 -10.76 10.34 20.18
N PHE A 277 -10.10 11.13 19.33
CA PHE A 277 -8.92 10.71 18.59
C PHE A 277 -7.64 11.08 19.33
N VAL A 278 -6.76 10.11 19.55
CA VAL A 278 -5.46 10.30 20.21
C VAL A 278 -4.31 9.77 19.36
N GLU A 279 -3.25 10.54 19.26
CA GLU A 279 -2.05 10.15 18.52
C GLU A 279 -1.18 9.17 19.30
N MET A 280 -0.61 8.19 18.59
CA MET A 280 0.49 7.40 19.15
C MET A 280 1.71 8.30 19.40
N LYS A 281 2.56 7.93 20.35
CA LYS A 281 3.81 8.66 20.61
C LYS A 281 4.67 8.82 19.35
N ASP A 282 4.83 7.76 18.59
CA ASP A 282 5.52 7.76 17.30
C ASP A 282 4.47 7.66 16.18
N HIS A 283 4.04 8.79 15.67
CA HIS A 283 3.03 8.94 14.61
C HIS A 283 3.56 9.70 13.40
N GLY A 284 2.77 9.85 12.37
CA GLY A 284 3.10 10.56 11.15
C GLY A 284 4.39 10.02 10.51
N MET A 285 5.28 10.91 10.11
CA MET A 285 6.55 10.56 9.48
C MET A 285 7.45 9.68 10.37
N MET A 286 7.30 9.76 11.69
CA MET A 286 8.12 9.03 12.66
C MET A 286 7.48 7.73 13.16
N ASN A 287 6.32 7.32 12.61
CA ASN A 287 5.63 6.11 13.00
C ASN A 287 6.51 4.84 12.94
N TRP A 288 6.14 3.82 13.71
CA TRP A 288 6.66 2.46 13.55
C TRP A 288 5.83 1.68 12.53
N CYS A 289 6.52 0.94 11.65
CA CYS A 289 5.89 0.09 10.64
C CYS A 289 5.07 -1.04 11.30
N CYS A 290 4.02 -1.50 10.63
CA CYS A 290 3.29 -2.71 11.04
C CYS A 290 4.14 -3.98 10.94
N GLY A 291 5.14 -3.99 10.04
CA GLY A 291 6.02 -5.12 9.81
C GLY A 291 5.80 -5.84 8.48
N ALA A 292 4.61 -5.80 7.89
CA ALA A 292 4.24 -6.63 6.74
C ALA A 292 4.59 -6.07 5.35
N GLY A 293 5.02 -4.80 5.26
CA GLY A 293 5.31 -4.15 3.98
C GLY A 293 6.53 -4.70 3.26
N GLY A 294 6.74 -4.20 2.02
CA GLY A 294 7.95 -4.51 1.24
C GLY A 294 8.11 -5.98 0.85
N GLY A 295 7.02 -6.73 0.77
CA GLY A 295 7.02 -8.14 0.41
C GLY A 295 7.11 -9.11 1.59
N VAL A 296 7.21 -8.61 2.83
CA VAL A 296 7.26 -9.47 4.03
C VAL A 296 6.05 -10.39 4.13
N SER A 297 4.84 -9.91 3.79
CA SER A 297 3.62 -10.76 3.81
C SER A 297 3.69 -12.00 2.89
N ALA A 298 4.56 -11.99 1.89
CA ALA A 298 4.78 -13.12 0.98
C ALA A 298 6.11 -13.84 1.25
N ASN A 299 6.74 -13.61 2.41
CA ASN A 299 8.03 -14.19 2.78
C ASN A 299 7.94 -14.87 4.14
N GLU A 300 7.89 -16.18 4.15
CA GLU A 300 7.77 -16.99 5.37
C GLU A 300 8.96 -16.80 6.33
N ASP A 301 10.16 -16.58 5.79
CA ASP A 301 11.37 -16.38 6.59
C ASP A 301 11.39 -15.03 7.35
N ALA A 302 10.46 -14.13 7.04
CA ALA A 302 10.38 -12.80 7.65
C ALA A 302 9.43 -12.71 8.87
N HIS A 303 9.02 -13.84 9.44
CA HIS A 303 8.09 -13.91 10.58
C HIS A 303 8.61 -13.15 11.82
N GLU A 304 9.90 -13.26 12.14
CA GLU A 304 10.51 -12.55 13.28
C GLU A 304 10.39 -11.03 13.13
N LEU A 305 10.52 -10.50 11.91
CA LEU A 305 10.32 -9.07 11.64
C LEU A 305 8.88 -8.64 11.94
N LYS A 306 7.88 -9.46 11.57
CA LYS A 306 6.47 -9.20 11.83
C LYS A 306 6.22 -9.07 13.34
N ILE A 307 6.65 -10.08 14.12
CA ILE A 307 6.51 -10.10 15.59
C ILE A 307 7.20 -8.91 16.24
N THR A 308 8.47 -8.67 15.89
CA THR A 308 9.27 -7.58 16.47
C THR A 308 8.66 -6.22 16.19
N SER A 309 8.14 -6.01 14.97
CA SER A 309 7.47 -4.78 14.59
C SER A 309 6.18 -4.58 15.37
N PHE A 310 5.34 -5.63 15.50
CA PHE A 310 4.10 -5.55 16.26
C PHE A 310 4.35 -5.29 17.75
N ASN A 311 5.37 -5.89 18.35
CA ASN A 311 5.74 -5.65 19.75
C ASN A 311 6.04 -4.16 20.05
N ARG A 312 6.55 -3.41 19.05
CA ARG A 312 6.69 -1.96 19.16
C ARG A 312 5.37 -1.24 19.13
N LYS A 313 4.45 -1.70 18.30
CA LYS A 313 3.09 -1.15 18.20
C LYS A 313 2.30 -1.45 19.46
N LYS A 314 2.34 -2.69 19.95
CA LYS A 314 1.71 -3.12 21.20
C LYS A 314 2.04 -2.19 22.37
N LYS A 315 3.31 -1.85 22.57
CA LYS A 315 3.74 -0.95 23.65
C LYS A 315 3.04 0.42 23.58
N GLN A 316 2.85 0.96 22.39
CA GLN A 316 2.16 2.24 22.22
C GLN A 316 0.65 2.11 22.48
N LEU A 317 0.03 1.00 22.06
CA LEU A 317 -1.38 0.72 22.30
C LEU A 317 -1.66 0.50 23.78
N ASP A 318 -0.82 -0.25 24.50
CA ASP A 318 -0.93 -0.48 25.94
C ASP A 318 -0.87 0.83 26.74
N GLU A 319 -0.07 1.82 26.27
CA GLU A 319 0.04 3.14 26.91
C GLU A 319 -1.21 4.01 26.67
N LEU A 320 -1.83 3.89 25.48
CA LEU A 320 -2.94 4.76 25.06
C LEU A 320 -4.30 4.30 25.59
N LYS A 321 -4.50 3.01 25.78
CA LYS A 321 -5.79 2.41 26.21
C LYS A 321 -6.94 2.87 25.31
N VAL A 322 -6.83 2.56 24.04
CA VAL A 322 -7.82 2.89 23.02
C VAL A 322 -8.82 1.75 22.83
N ASP A 323 -10.00 2.09 22.33
CA ASP A 323 -11.10 1.15 22.05
C ASP A 323 -11.05 0.65 20.60
N ALA A 324 -10.36 1.39 19.70
CA ALA A 324 -10.16 0.99 18.30
C ALA A 324 -8.85 1.52 17.71
N LEU A 325 -8.31 0.76 16.77
CA LEU A 325 -7.15 1.13 15.96
C LEU A 325 -7.59 1.34 14.50
N VAL A 326 -7.45 2.55 13.98
CA VAL A 326 -7.81 2.86 12.59
C VAL A 326 -6.56 2.84 11.72
N THR A 327 -6.68 2.37 10.48
CA THR A 327 -5.60 2.45 9.49
C THR A 327 -6.16 2.64 8.07
N ALA A 328 -5.31 3.05 7.14
CA ALA A 328 -5.62 3.21 5.72
C ALA A 328 -4.66 2.38 4.85
N CYS A 329 -4.56 1.10 5.20
CA CYS A 329 -3.78 0.13 4.42
C CYS A 329 -4.22 -1.29 4.78
N ALA A 330 -4.87 -1.98 3.84
CA ALA A 330 -5.37 -3.35 4.03
C ALA A 330 -4.28 -4.33 4.52
N ASN A 331 -3.07 -4.26 3.96
CA ASN A 331 -1.96 -5.11 4.41
C ASN A 331 -1.49 -4.77 5.84
N CYS A 332 -1.56 -3.49 6.25
CA CYS A 332 -1.29 -3.11 7.64
C CYS A 332 -2.39 -3.62 8.56
N ARG A 333 -3.66 -3.56 8.13
CA ARG A 333 -4.82 -4.04 8.89
C ARG A 333 -4.67 -5.50 9.22
N ILE A 334 -4.44 -6.37 8.22
CA ILE A 334 -4.18 -7.82 8.42
C ILE A 334 -3.04 -8.04 9.43
N GLN A 335 -1.90 -7.37 9.25
CA GLN A 335 -0.75 -7.57 10.14
C GLN A 335 -1.01 -7.11 11.57
N LEU A 336 -1.81 -6.04 11.75
CA LEU A 336 -2.17 -5.55 13.07
C LEU A 336 -3.18 -6.50 13.74
N GLU A 337 -4.16 -7.01 12.99
CA GLU A 337 -5.10 -8.03 13.44
C GLU A 337 -4.38 -9.32 13.86
N GLU A 338 -3.47 -9.86 13.03
CA GLU A 338 -2.63 -11.02 13.38
C GLU A 338 -1.84 -10.78 14.67
N GLY A 339 -1.19 -9.62 14.80
CA GLY A 339 -0.40 -9.30 15.97
C GLY A 339 -1.23 -9.09 17.24
N LEU A 340 -2.44 -8.55 17.12
CA LEU A 340 -3.40 -8.43 18.24
C LEU A 340 -3.87 -9.81 18.70
N GLU A 341 -4.24 -10.68 17.76
CA GLU A 341 -4.67 -12.06 18.05
C GLU A 341 -3.55 -12.85 18.75
N GLU A 342 -2.32 -12.83 18.24
CA GLU A 342 -1.16 -13.50 18.84
C GLU A 342 -0.84 -13.00 20.26
N ASN A 343 -1.26 -11.76 20.61
CA ASN A 343 -1.05 -11.16 21.93
C ASN A 343 -2.31 -11.16 22.80
N GLU A 344 -3.36 -11.87 22.41
CA GLU A 344 -4.64 -11.96 23.14
C GLU A 344 -5.24 -10.57 23.45
N MET A 345 -5.08 -9.63 22.52
CA MET A 345 -5.61 -8.26 22.64
C MET A 345 -6.93 -8.14 21.87
N ASP A 346 -8.01 -7.84 22.57
CA ASP A 346 -9.33 -7.57 21.98
C ASP A 346 -9.42 -6.08 21.60
N LEU A 347 -8.94 -5.75 20.41
CA LEU A 347 -8.94 -4.39 19.88
C LEU A 347 -9.29 -4.43 18.38
N PRO A 348 -10.45 -3.88 17.97
CA PRO A 348 -10.82 -3.85 16.55
C PRO A 348 -9.85 -2.97 15.74
N VAL A 349 -9.54 -3.44 14.52
CA VAL A 349 -8.79 -2.66 13.51
C VAL A 349 -9.73 -2.25 12.40
N LEU A 350 -9.93 -0.95 12.22
CA LEU A 350 -10.90 -0.37 11.29
C LEU A 350 -10.21 0.22 10.06
N GLY A 351 -10.82 0.07 8.89
CA GLY A 351 -10.45 0.80 7.68
C GLY A 351 -11.04 2.22 7.71
N LEU A 352 -10.25 3.21 7.34
CA LEU A 352 -10.72 4.60 7.42
C LEU A 352 -11.80 4.91 6.37
N THR A 353 -11.69 4.35 5.18
CA THR A 353 -12.68 4.55 4.10
C THR A 353 -14.02 3.93 4.46
N GLU A 354 -14.02 2.72 5.04
CA GLU A 354 -15.23 2.03 5.50
C GLU A 354 -15.88 2.79 6.65
N MET A 355 -15.09 3.23 7.64
CA MET A 355 -15.56 4.01 8.76
C MET A 355 -16.26 5.31 8.30
N LEU A 356 -15.69 6.01 7.33
CA LEU A 356 -16.34 7.19 6.74
C LEU A 356 -17.67 6.84 6.06
N ALA A 357 -17.71 5.73 5.33
CA ALA A 357 -18.89 5.30 4.59
C ALA A 357 -20.05 4.86 5.52
N GLU A 358 -19.76 4.39 6.72
CA GLU A 358 -20.76 4.07 7.73
C GLU A 358 -21.43 5.31 8.33
N HIS A 359 -20.73 6.44 8.32
CA HIS A 359 -21.22 7.72 8.84
C HIS A 359 -21.78 8.65 7.75
N LEU A 360 -21.91 8.20 6.50
CA LEU A 360 -22.46 9.05 5.45
C LEU A 360 -23.91 9.43 5.74
N VAL A 361 -24.24 10.70 5.49
CA VAL A 361 -25.63 11.15 5.55
C VAL A 361 -26.44 10.36 4.53
N THR A 362 -27.42 9.60 5.02
CA THR A 362 -28.39 8.93 4.15
C THR A 362 -29.46 9.95 3.78
N GLU A 363 -29.43 10.46 2.54
CA GLU A 363 -30.58 11.21 2.02
C GLU A 363 -31.79 10.29 2.06
N GLN A 364 -32.73 10.54 2.97
CA GLN A 364 -34.05 9.91 2.88
C GLN A 364 -34.64 10.34 1.56
N PRO A 365 -35.13 9.41 0.70
CA PRO A 365 -35.82 9.78 -0.51
C PRO A 365 -36.96 10.71 -0.11
N GLY A 366 -36.93 11.94 -0.67
CA GLY A 366 -37.72 13.08 -0.25
C GLY A 366 -39.16 12.72 0.02
N LYS A 367 -39.63 13.10 1.19
CA LYS A 367 -41.05 13.52 1.31
C LYS A 367 -41.15 14.84 0.55
N GLU A 368 -41.55 14.78 -0.72
CA GLU A 368 -42.13 15.93 -1.38
C GLU A 368 -43.33 16.36 -0.52
N GLU A 369 -43.23 17.55 0.07
CA GLU A 369 -44.37 18.24 0.66
C GLU A 369 -45.29 18.84 -0.43
#